data_1ff67804bd1b17434fdfb1626e968e10
#
_entry.id   1ff67804bd1b17434fdfb1626e968e10
#
_cell.length_a   1.000
_cell.length_b   1.000
_cell.length_c   1.000
_cell.angle_alpha   90.00
_cell.angle_beta   90.00
_cell.angle_gamma   90.00
#
_symmetry.space_group_name_H-M   'P 1'
#
loop_
_entity.id
_entity.type
_entity.pdbx_description
1 polymer ?
#
loop_
_entity_poly.entity_id
_entity_poly.type
_entity_poly.pdbx_seq_one_letter_code
_entity_poly.pdbx_strand_id
1 'polypeptide(L)'
;GESAIDGVACVPSLQALPQKLDLLIVAVAAQAVYALVDDILASNSVHAVMLIPGSLGETQASKEPAAALAERIQAAHGQGDGGPIFLGANCLGVVSHAGGYDSWFIPLERLPKPPKKPVRRAAMVSQSGAFMITRLSQNPWLDPRYMLALGNQTDLTHGDLMQYFATHAEIQTIGVYIEGFKDHDGLDFARAVRQATLNGKQVVVYKAGRTPAGAGAAQGHTASQAGDPDLFDAVVGH
;
A
#
# COMPACT_ATOMS: atom_id res chain seq x y z
N GLY A 1 -10.69 -29.47 -0.91
CA GLY A 1 -11.20 -28.11 -0.84
C GLY A 1 -12.57 -28.04 -1.50
N GLU A 2 -13.30 -26.97 -1.27
CA GLU A 2 -14.58 -26.70 -1.93
C GLU A 2 -14.36 -26.40 -3.42
N SER A 3 -15.30 -26.79 -4.27
CA SER A 3 -15.24 -26.54 -5.70
C SER A 3 -15.71 -25.11 -6.07
N ALA A 4 -16.50 -24.48 -5.18
CA ALA A 4 -16.98 -23.11 -5.32
C ALA A 4 -17.34 -22.51 -3.96
N ILE A 5 -17.20 -21.20 -3.81
CA ILE A 5 -17.64 -20.40 -2.67
C ILE A 5 -18.50 -19.25 -3.23
N ASP A 6 -19.73 -19.12 -2.72
CA ASP A 6 -20.71 -18.11 -3.18
C ASP A 6 -20.89 -18.06 -4.71
N GLY A 7 -20.83 -19.21 -5.36
CA GLY A 7 -20.95 -19.35 -6.81
C GLY A 7 -19.67 -19.05 -7.61
N VAL A 8 -18.59 -18.67 -6.94
CA VAL A 8 -17.28 -18.44 -7.57
C VAL A 8 -16.46 -19.73 -7.53
N ALA A 9 -15.96 -20.17 -8.68
CA ALA A 9 -15.17 -21.40 -8.78
C ALA A 9 -13.86 -21.30 -7.99
N CYS A 10 -13.54 -22.36 -7.24
CA CYS A 10 -12.28 -22.51 -6.55
C CYS A 10 -11.29 -23.31 -7.41
N VAL A 11 -10.04 -22.87 -7.45
CA VAL A 11 -8.94 -23.61 -8.10
C VAL A 11 -7.95 -24.12 -7.06
N PRO A 12 -7.32 -25.28 -7.26
CA PRO A 12 -6.42 -25.87 -6.27
C PRO A 12 -5.04 -25.19 -6.20
N SER A 13 -4.64 -24.44 -7.21
CA SER A 13 -3.34 -23.78 -7.29
C SER A 13 -3.36 -22.63 -8.30
N LEU A 14 -2.32 -21.80 -8.28
CA LEU A 14 -2.14 -20.70 -9.25
C LEU A 14 -1.99 -21.20 -10.69
N GLN A 15 -1.37 -22.37 -10.88
CA GLN A 15 -1.20 -22.99 -12.20
C GLN A 15 -2.51 -23.47 -12.80
N ALA A 16 -3.55 -23.70 -11.99
CA ALA A 16 -4.87 -24.10 -12.44
C ALA A 16 -5.79 -22.91 -12.78
N LEU A 17 -5.30 -21.67 -12.68
CA LEU A 17 -6.04 -20.49 -13.09
C LEU A 17 -6.29 -20.50 -14.61
N PRO A 18 -7.52 -20.19 -15.07
CA PRO A 18 -7.86 -20.22 -16.49
C PRO A 18 -7.21 -19.06 -17.27
N GLN A 19 -6.79 -18.01 -16.58
CA GLN A 19 -6.14 -16.83 -17.16
C GLN A 19 -5.28 -16.12 -16.11
N LYS A 20 -4.37 -15.25 -16.54
CA LYS A 20 -3.60 -14.38 -15.66
C LYS A 20 -4.53 -13.42 -14.93
N LEU A 21 -4.39 -13.28 -13.62
CA LEU A 21 -5.20 -12.39 -12.80
C LEU A 21 -4.65 -10.96 -12.84
N ASP A 22 -5.53 -9.98 -12.90
CA ASP A 22 -5.15 -8.58 -12.72
C ASP A 22 -4.73 -8.31 -11.27
N LEU A 23 -5.43 -8.92 -10.31
CA LEU A 23 -5.15 -8.77 -8.89
C LEU A 23 -5.40 -10.09 -8.13
N LEU A 24 -4.44 -10.46 -7.29
CA LEU A 24 -4.57 -11.50 -6.27
C LEU A 24 -4.57 -10.87 -4.88
N ILE A 25 -5.62 -11.12 -4.10
CA ILE A 25 -5.66 -10.72 -2.68
C ILE A 25 -5.25 -11.91 -1.83
N VAL A 26 -4.14 -11.74 -1.09
CA VAL A 26 -3.59 -12.76 -0.19
C VAL A 26 -4.07 -12.50 1.23
N ALA A 27 -4.89 -13.42 1.76
CA ALA A 27 -5.45 -13.38 3.11
C ALA A 27 -5.23 -14.73 3.82
N VAL A 28 -3.99 -15.17 3.89
CA VAL A 28 -3.57 -16.44 4.53
C VAL A 28 -2.77 -16.15 5.81
N ALA A 29 -2.44 -17.18 6.59
CA ALA A 29 -1.55 -17.03 7.74
C ALA A 29 -0.17 -16.51 7.31
N ALA A 30 0.46 -15.65 8.11
CA ALA A 30 1.74 -15.00 7.78
C ALA A 30 2.84 -15.99 7.35
N GLN A 31 2.92 -17.14 8.01
CA GLN A 31 3.92 -18.17 7.70
C GLN A 31 3.75 -18.77 6.29
N ALA A 32 2.52 -18.79 5.77
CA ALA A 32 2.23 -19.31 4.44
C ALA A 32 2.56 -18.31 3.32
N VAL A 33 2.70 -17.02 3.65
CA VAL A 33 2.96 -15.96 2.65
C VAL A 33 4.27 -16.18 1.91
N TYR A 34 5.32 -16.60 2.61
CA TYR A 34 6.65 -16.76 2.02
C TYR A 34 6.66 -17.77 0.87
N ALA A 35 6.11 -18.97 1.10
CA ALA A 35 6.00 -19.99 0.06
C ALA A 35 5.02 -19.58 -1.06
N LEU A 36 3.91 -18.93 -0.69
CA LEU A 36 2.94 -18.47 -1.68
C LEU A 36 3.52 -17.39 -2.61
N VAL A 37 4.35 -16.48 -2.10
CA VAL A 37 5.02 -15.49 -2.94
C VAL A 37 6.01 -16.15 -3.90
N ASP A 38 6.75 -17.18 -3.46
CA ASP A 38 7.62 -17.95 -4.35
C ASP A 38 6.82 -18.62 -5.48
N ASP A 39 5.64 -19.19 -5.17
CA ASP A 39 4.74 -19.76 -6.18
C ASP A 39 4.19 -18.68 -7.15
N ILE A 40 3.84 -17.49 -6.64
CA ILE A 40 3.36 -16.35 -7.44
C ILE A 40 4.45 -15.91 -8.43
N LEU A 41 5.67 -15.71 -7.96
CA LEU A 41 6.80 -15.29 -8.79
C LEU A 41 7.13 -16.34 -9.86
N ALA A 42 7.12 -17.64 -9.49
CA ALA A 42 7.41 -18.72 -10.41
C ALA A 42 6.32 -18.94 -11.47
N SER A 43 5.04 -18.71 -11.12
CA SER A 43 3.91 -19.00 -12.02
C SER A 43 3.65 -17.93 -13.06
N ASN A 44 4.09 -16.70 -12.83
CA ASN A 44 3.76 -15.50 -13.63
C ASN A 44 2.24 -15.37 -13.96
N SER A 45 1.39 -15.83 -13.04
CA SER A 45 -0.06 -15.92 -13.24
C SER A 45 -0.85 -14.72 -12.72
N VAL A 46 -0.14 -13.69 -12.22
CA VAL A 46 -0.75 -12.51 -11.57
C VAL A 46 -0.03 -11.23 -12.01
N HIS A 47 -0.75 -10.12 -12.22
CA HIS A 47 -0.17 -8.81 -12.48
C HIS A 47 0.11 -8.02 -11.21
N ALA A 48 -0.82 -8.04 -10.25
CA ALA A 48 -0.69 -7.34 -8.98
C ALA A 48 -1.12 -8.23 -7.81
N VAL A 49 -0.48 -8.04 -6.67
CA VAL A 49 -0.73 -8.79 -5.44
C VAL A 49 -0.97 -7.83 -4.28
N MET A 50 -1.97 -8.13 -3.48
CA MET A 50 -2.22 -7.41 -2.24
C MET A 50 -1.98 -8.34 -1.05
N LEU A 51 -1.00 -8.02 -0.21
CA LEU A 51 -0.64 -8.79 0.98
C LEU A 51 -1.34 -8.20 2.22
N ILE A 52 -2.47 -8.81 2.61
CA ILE A 52 -3.22 -8.40 3.82
C ILE A 52 -2.50 -8.81 5.11
N PRO A 53 -1.86 -9.99 5.23
CA PRO A 53 -1.30 -10.46 6.49
C PRO A 53 -0.27 -9.51 7.10
N GLY A 54 -0.35 -9.31 8.42
CA GLY A 54 0.68 -8.72 9.24
C GLY A 54 1.67 -9.77 9.77
N SER A 55 2.51 -9.37 10.70
CA SER A 55 3.63 -10.17 11.23
C SER A 55 4.70 -10.52 10.18
N LEU A 56 4.87 -9.65 9.20
CA LEU A 56 5.84 -9.73 8.12
C LEU A 56 6.83 -8.54 8.21
N GLY A 57 7.65 -8.54 9.28
CA GLY A 57 8.68 -7.53 9.57
C GLY A 57 8.46 -6.74 10.86
N GLU A 58 7.28 -6.77 11.48
CA GLU A 58 6.94 -6.01 12.70
C GLU A 58 7.55 -6.60 13.96
N THR A 59 7.84 -7.89 13.98
CA THR A 59 8.49 -8.57 15.10
C THR A 59 9.96 -8.86 14.81
N GLN A 60 10.78 -8.98 15.87
CA GLN A 60 12.20 -9.30 15.69
C GLN A 60 12.40 -10.62 14.92
N ALA A 61 11.56 -11.62 15.15
CA ALA A 61 11.64 -12.92 14.48
C ALA A 61 11.24 -12.86 13.00
N SER A 62 10.41 -11.91 12.59
CA SER A 62 9.94 -11.77 11.21
C SER A 62 10.77 -10.80 10.36
N LYS A 63 11.71 -10.04 10.94
CA LYS A 63 12.50 -9.02 10.21
C LYS A 63 13.33 -9.61 9.08
N GLU A 64 14.15 -10.62 9.41
CA GLU A 64 15.04 -11.24 8.42
C GLU A 64 14.25 -11.96 7.30
N PRO A 65 13.26 -12.81 7.61
CA PRO A 65 12.42 -13.40 6.56
C PRO A 65 11.70 -12.38 5.68
N ALA A 66 11.22 -11.27 6.26
CA ALA A 66 10.54 -10.22 5.50
C ALA A 66 11.51 -9.45 4.58
N ALA A 67 12.74 -9.19 5.03
CA ALA A 67 13.78 -8.60 4.20
C ALA A 67 14.12 -9.51 3.02
N ALA A 68 14.36 -10.80 3.27
CA ALA A 68 14.59 -11.78 2.21
C ALA A 68 13.42 -11.92 1.22
N LEU A 69 12.18 -11.75 1.69
CA LEU A 69 11.00 -11.71 0.83
C LEU A 69 11.04 -10.49 -0.11
N ALA A 70 11.31 -9.32 0.44
CA ALA A 70 11.41 -8.08 -0.36
C ALA A 70 12.54 -8.17 -1.40
N GLU A 71 13.70 -8.71 -1.04
CA GLU A 71 14.82 -8.94 -1.98
C GLU A 71 14.42 -9.87 -3.14
N ARG A 72 13.67 -10.94 -2.88
CA ARG A 72 13.19 -11.85 -3.94
C ARG A 72 12.22 -11.16 -4.89
N ILE A 73 11.32 -10.34 -4.38
CA ILE A 73 10.38 -9.54 -5.19
C ILE A 73 11.16 -8.55 -6.06
N GLN A 74 12.11 -7.82 -5.47
CA GLN A 74 12.95 -6.87 -6.21
C GLN A 74 13.81 -7.56 -7.28
N ALA A 75 14.35 -8.74 -6.98
CA ALA A 75 15.09 -9.53 -7.97
C ALA A 75 14.19 -9.97 -9.16
N ALA A 76 12.92 -10.26 -8.91
CA ALA A 76 11.97 -10.59 -9.96
C ALA A 76 11.67 -9.39 -10.87
N HIS A 77 11.59 -8.18 -10.32
CA HIS A 77 11.42 -6.95 -11.11
C HIS A 77 12.58 -6.69 -12.07
N GLY A 78 13.78 -7.14 -11.75
CA GLY A 78 14.96 -7.07 -12.63
C GLY A 78 14.98 -8.09 -13.77
N GLN A 79 13.98 -8.98 -13.86
CA GLN A 79 13.96 -10.08 -14.82
C GLN A 79 12.73 -10.01 -15.75
N GLY A 80 12.93 -10.42 -17.01
CA GLY A 80 11.84 -10.65 -17.97
C GLY A 80 10.89 -9.47 -18.14
N ASP A 81 9.63 -9.67 -17.78
CA ASP A 81 8.53 -8.70 -17.85
C ASP A 81 8.36 -7.87 -16.56
N GLY A 82 9.30 -7.94 -15.64
CA GLY A 82 9.28 -7.19 -14.38
C GLY A 82 8.51 -7.87 -13.25
N GLY A 83 7.85 -8.99 -13.49
CA GLY A 83 7.07 -9.73 -12.49
C GLY A 83 5.84 -8.96 -11.96
N PRO A 84 5.09 -9.55 -11.02
CA PRO A 84 3.96 -8.90 -10.36
C PRO A 84 4.40 -7.84 -9.37
N ILE A 85 3.63 -6.75 -9.24
CA ILE A 85 3.82 -5.74 -8.20
C ILE A 85 3.08 -6.13 -6.91
N PHE A 86 3.62 -5.75 -5.74
CA PHE A 86 3.03 -6.10 -4.44
C PHE A 86 2.70 -4.86 -3.62
N LEU A 87 1.46 -4.79 -3.13
CA LEU A 87 1.00 -3.82 -2.13
C LEU A 87 0.96 -4.49 -0.75
N GLY A 88 1.48 -3.85 0.25
CA GLY A 88 1.52 -4.39 1.62
C GLY A 88 2.96 -4.80 2.00
N ALA A 89 3.17 -5.78 2.84
CA ALA A 89 2.22 -6.51 3.68
C ALA A 89 1.50 -5.62 4.73
N ASN A 90 0.67 -6.25 5.58
CA ASN A 90 -0.04 -5.54 6.65
C ASN A 90 -0.84 -4.33 6.13
N CYS A 91 -1.53 -4.47 5.01
CA CYS A 91 -2.26 -3.39 4.37
C CYS A 91 -3.79 -3.57 4.48
N LEU A 92 -4.51 -2.46 4.54
CA LEU A 92 -5.97 -2.45 4.50
C LEU A 92 -6.50 -2.67 3.08
N GLY A 93 -5.74 -2.26 2.09
CA GLY A 93 -6.10 -2.36 0.68
C GLY A 93 -6.32 -1.03 -0.02
N VAL A 94 -7.09 -1.08 -1.10
CA VAL A 94 -7.30 0.02 -2.04
C VAL A 94 -8.78 0.27 -2.24
N VAL A 95 -9.16 1.54 -2.29
CA VAL A 95 -10.43 1.98 -2.89
C VAL A 95 -10.10 2.85 -4.10
N SER A 96 -10.68 2.51 -5.24
CA SER A 96 -10.57 3.27 -6.48
C SER A 96 -11.96 3.54 -7.05
N HIS A 97 -12.43 4.78 -6.92
CA HIS A 97 -13.71 5.16 -7.53
C HIS A 97 -13.65 5.12 -9.07
N ALA A 98 -12.50 5.40 -9.65
CA ALA A 98 -12.31 5.30 -11.10
C ALA A 98 -12.41 3.88 -11.62
N GLY A 99 -11.88 2.91 -10.86
CA GLY A 99 -11.95 1.49 -11.19
C GLY A 99 -13.23 0.79 -10.72
N GLY A 100 -14.11 1.47 -9.98
CA GLY A 100 -15.26 0.84 -9.34
C GLY A 100 -14.85 -0.25 -8.34
N TYR A 101 -13.71 -0.11 -7.70
CA TYR A 101 -13.03 -1.13 -6.93
C TYR A 101 -12.86 -0.74 -5.46
N ASP A 102 -13.15 -1.69 -4.55
CA ASP A 102 -12.98 -1.53 -3.11
C ASP A 102 -12.59 -2.89 -2.50
N SER A 103 -11.37 -2.98 -2.02
CA SER A 103 -10.84 -4.18 -1.36
C SER A 103 -10.80 -4.09 0.16
N TRP A 104 -11.32 -3.02 0.75
CA TRP A 104 -11.33 -2.90 2.19
C TRP A 104 -12.26 -3.94 2.81
N PHE A 105 -11.75 -4.66 3.80
CA PHE A 105 -12.51 -5.68 4.54
C PHE A 105 -13.23 -5.10 5.77
N ILE A 106 -13.53 -3.79 5.77
CA ILE A 106 -14.28 -3.13 6.83
C ILE A 106 -15.76 -3.19 6.48
N PRO A 107 -16.62 -3.75 7.35
CA PRO A 107 -18.06 -3.80 7.13
C PRO A 107 -18.65 -2.39 6.93
N LEU A 108 -19.60 -2.28 5.98
CA LEU A 108 -20.21 -0.99 5.61
C LEU A 108 -20.93 -0.29 6.77
N GLU A 109 -21.48 -1.06 7.69
CA GLU A 109 -22.12 -0.54 8.90
C GLU A 109 -21.13 0.12 9.87
N ARG A 110 -19.85 -0.25 9.82
CA ARG A 110 -18.78 0.35 10.64
C ARG A 110 -18.09 1.53 9.98
N LEU A 111 -18.06 1.54 8.66
CA LEU A 111 -17.52 2.64 7.86
C LEU A 111 -18.50 2.94 6.71
N PRO A 112 -19.63 3.61 7.00
CA PRO A 112 -20.61 3.97 5.98
C PRO A 112 -19.96 4.81 4.89
N LYS A 113 -20.14 4.40 3.64
CA LYS A 113 -19.69 5.18 2.50
C LYS A 113 -20.70 6.29 2.23
N PRO A 114 -20.24 7.52 1.92
CA PRO A 114 -21.13 8.59 1.57
C PRO A 114 -21.98 8.19 0.35
N PRO A 115 -23.25 8.65 0.29
CA PRO A 115 -24.07 8.44 -0.89
C PRO A 115 -23.40 9.07 -2.11
N LYS A 116 -23.64 8.52 -3.30
CA LYS A 116 -23.05 8.96 -4.59
C LYS A 116 -23.01 10.49 -4.68
N LYS A 117 -21.82 11.05 -4.43
CA LYS A 117 -21.49 12.47 -4.58
C LYS A 117 -20.42 12.59 -5.65
N PRO A 118 -20.21 13.81 -6.22
CA PRO A 118 -19.07 14.01 -7.10
C PRO A 118 -17.79 13.61 -6.37
N VAL A 119 -17.07 12.66 -6.94
CA VAL A 119 -15.79 12.15 -6.40
C VAL A 119 -14.78 13.29 -6.39
N ARG A 120 -14.11 13.49 -5.26
CA ARG A 120 -13.11 14.54 -5.14
C ARG A 120 -11.87 14.21 -5.97
N ARG A 121 -11.28 15.23 -6.58
CA ARG A 121 -10.02 15.11 -7.33
C ARG A 121 -8.82 14.97 -6.38
N ALA A 122 -8.90 14.01 -5.48
CA ALA A 122 -7.90 13.77 -4.44
C ALA A 122 -7.49 12.31 -4.41
N ALA A 123 -6.23 12.06 -4.04
CA ALA A 123 -5.71 10.77 -3.66
C ALA A 123 -5.29 10.82 -2.19
N MET A 124 -5.49 9.73 -1.45
CA MET A 124 -4.99 9.55 -0.10
C MET A 124 -4.11 8.30 -0.05
N VAL A 125 -2.85 8.49 0.27
CA VAL A 125 -1.86 7.42 0.46
C VAL A 125 -1.50 7.37 1.94
N SER A 126 -1.72 6.24 2.59
CA SER A 126 -1.45 6.11 4.02
C SER A 126 -0.66 4.86 4.31
N GLN A 127 0.41 4.97 5.07
CA GLN A 127 1.12 3.80 5.56
C GLN A 127 0.26 3.01 6.56
N SER A 128 -0.56 3.69 7.37
CA SER A 128 -1.48 3.08 8.33
C SER A 128 -2.90 3.03 7.79
N GLY A 129 -3.46 1.82 7.68
CA GLY A 129 -4.87 1.60 7.39
C GLY A 129 -5.77 2.15 8.51
N ALA A 130 -5.40 1.98 9.77
CA ALA A 130 -6.14 2.48 10.93
C ALA A 130 -6.22 4.01 10.94
N PHE A 131 -5.12 4.71 10.61
CA PHE A 131 -5.15 6.17 10.45
C PHE A 131 -6.14 6.60 9.37
N MET A 132 -6.11 5.94 8.21
CA MET A 132 -7.01 6.24 7.10
C MET A 132 -8.48 6.04 7.49
N ILE A 133 -8.84 4.90 8.09
CA ILE A 133 -10.20 4.63 8.56
C ILE A 133 -10.65 5.70 9.55
N THR A 134 -9.82 6.03 10.53
CA THR A 134 -10.16 7.02 11.56
C THR A 134 -10.42 8.40 10.93
N ARG A 135 -9.62 8.83 9.96
CA ARG A 135 -9.80 10.12 9.29
C ARG A 135 -11.09 10.15 8.46
N LEU A 136 -11.36 9.08 7.73
CA LEU A 136 -12.56 9.01 6.88
C LEU A 136 -13.85 8.88 7.69
N SER A 137 -13.84 8.10 8.79
CA SER A 137 -15.00 7.99 9.67
C SER A 137 -15.36 9.30 10.37
N GLN A 138 -14.36 10.08 10.77
CA GLN A 138 -14.54 11.41 11.38
C GLN A 138 -14.91 12.48 10.35
N ASN A 139 -14.56 12.28 9.09
CA ASN A 139 -14.74 13.23 7.99
C ASN A 139 -15.41 12.55 6.78
N PRO A 140 -16.67 12.10 6.89
CA PRO A 140 -17.32 11.36 5.81
C PRO A 140 -17.55 12.17 4.53
N TRP A 141 -17.36 13.49 4.59
CA TRP A 141 -17.35 14.38 3.43
C TRP A 141 -16.05 14.30 2.62
N LEU A 142 -14.99 13.76 3.22
CA LEU A 142 -13.69 13.52 2.57
C LEU A 142 -13.79 12.18 1.84
N ASP A 143 -14.06 12.23 0.54
CA ASP A 143 -14.22 11.07 -0.33
C ASP A 143 -13.19 11.16 -1.48
N PRO A 144 -11.91 10.79 -1.23
CA PRO A 144 -10.88 10.83 -2.24
C PRO A 144 -11.17 9.85 -3.37
N ARG A 145 -10.78 10.20 -4.60
CA ARG A 145 -10.89 9.33 -5.78
C ARG A 145 -10.12 8.03 -5.64
N TYR A 146 -8.97 8.09 -4.94
CA TYR A 146 -8.13 6.94 -4.62
C TYR A 146 -7.75 6.96 -3.15
N MET A 147 -7.83 5.81 -2.51
CA MET A 147 -7.40 5.58 -1.13
C MET A 147 -6.57 4.31 -1.10
N LEU A 148 -5.29 4.43 -0.75
CA LEU A 148 -4.33 3.31 -0.74
C LEU A 148 -3.67 3.21 0.62
N ALA A 149 -3.78 2.04 1.25
CA ALA A 149 -3.04 1.72 2.46
C ALA A 149 -1.81 0.88 2.10
N LEU A 150 -0.61 1.42 2.35
CA LEU A 150 0.65 0.79 1.95
C LEU A 150 1.11 -0.31 2.90
N GLY A 151 0.78 -0.20 4.20
CA GLY A 151 1.29 -1.12 5.21
C GLY A 151 2.82 -1.08 5.33
N ASN A 152 3.45 -2.26 5.29
CA ASN A 152 4.90 -2.41 5.52
C ASN A 152 5.77 -2.00 4.32
N GLN A 153 5.20 -1.63 3.19
CA GLN A 153 5.94 -1.25 1.98
C GLN A 153 6.94 -2.34 1.57
N THR A 154 6.47 -3.57 1.42
CA THR A 154 7.33 -4.71 1.06
C THR A 154 7.89 -4.56 -0.36
N ASP A 155 7.13 -3.91 -1.25
CA ASP A 155 7.49 -3.60 -2.63
C ASP A 155 7.08 -2.17 -2.97
N LEU A 156 5.80 -1.89 -3.28
CA LEU A 156 5.33 -0.54 -3.52
C LEU A 156 5.56 0.37 -2.32
N THR A 157 6.13 1.54 -2.58
CA THR A 157 6.53 2.55 -1.60
C THR A 157 5.73 3.84 -1.71
N HIS A 158 5.99 4.78 -0.81
CA HIS A 158 5.44 6.14 -0.93
C HIS A 158 5.96 6.85 -2.17
N GLY A 159 7.24 6.66 -2.51
CA GLY A 159 7.85 7.26 -3.69
C GLY A 159 7.15 6.83 -4.97
N ASP A 160 6.90 5.53 -5.13
CA ASP A 160 6.21 4.98 -6.31
C ASP A 160 4.81 5.58 -6.49
N LEU A 161 4.01 5.59 -5.44
CA LEU A 161 2.65 6.14 -5.51
C LEU A 161 2.65 7.65 -5.71
N MET A 162 3.61 8.36 -5.12
CA MET A 162 3.74 9.80 -5.35
C MET A 162 4.14 10.11 -6.79
N GLN A 163 5.04 9.34 -7.41
CA GLN A 163 5.40 9.48 -8.83
C GLN A 163 4.17 9.29 -9.73
N TYR A 164 3.37 8.24 -9.46
CA TYR A 164 2.13 8.00 -10.18
C TYR A 164 1.16 9.18 -10.08
N PHE A 165 0.87 9.65 -8.85
CA PHE A 165 -0.09 10.74 -8.65
C PHE A 165 0.44 12.12 -9.04
N ALA A 166 1.75 12.33 -9.05
CA ALA A 166 2.36 13.58 -9.48
C ALA A 166 1.99 13.95 -10.92
N THR A 167 1.78 12.96 -11.78
CA THR A 167 1.44 13.14 -13.19
C THR A 167 -0.02 12.85 -13.53
N HIS A 168 -0.79 12.26 -12.61
CA HIS A 168 -2.17 11.82 -12.86
C HIS A 168 -3.11 13.03 -13.06
N ALA A 169 -3.63 13.21 -14.25
CA ALA A 169 -4.36 14.43 -14.65
C ALA A 169 -5.64 14.71 -13.83
N GLU A 170 -6.32 13.67 -13.35
CA GLU A 170 -7.57 13.82 -12.61
C GLU A 170 -7.37 14.09 -11.11
N ILE A 171 -6.12 14.06 -10.60
CA ILE A 171 -5.79 14.34 -9.21
C ILE A 171 -5.23 15.75 -9.09
N GLN A 172 -5.77 16.51 -8.15
CA GLN A 172 -5.33 17.88 -7.79
C GLN A 172 -4.72 17.96 -6.40
N THR A 173 -5.19 17.10 -5.49
CA THR A 173 -4.73 17.09 -4.10
C THR A 173 -4.25 15.68 -3.74
N ILE A 174 -3.09 15.59 -3.11
CA ILE A 174 -2.52 14.32 -2.64
C ILE A 174 -2.29 14.44 -1.14
N GLY A 175 -3.03 13.66 -0.35
CA GLY A 175 -2.82 13.52 1.09
C GLY A 175 -1.96 12.32 1.39
N VAL A 176 -0.91 12.48 2.20
CA VAL A 176 0.03 11.41 2.51
C VAL A 176 0.23 11.31 4.03
N TYR A 177 0.12 10.10 4.57
CA TYR A 177 0.50 9.77 5.95
C TYR A 177 1.70 8.83 5.93
N ILE A 178 2.81 9.24 6.55
CA ILE A 178 4.10 8.54 6.53
C ILE A 178 4.57 8.27 7.95
N GLU A 179 4.93 7.04 8.26
CA GLU A 179 5.63 6.64 9.48
C GLU A 179 7.14 6.56 9.23
N GLY A 180 7.56 5.99 8.09
CA GLY A 180 8.95 5.91 7.67
C GLY A 180 9.07 5.53 6.20
N PHE A 181 10.27 5.74 5.66
CA PHE A 181 10.63 5.34 4.29
C PHE A 181 11.42 4.03 4.28
N LYS A 182 11.40 3.35 3.16
CA LYS A 182 12.41 2.34 2.82
C LYS A 182 13.69 3.01 2.34
N ASP A 183 14.76 2.23 2.26
CA ASP A 183 16.05 2.74 1.78
C ASP A 183 15.87 3.38 0.40
N HIS A 184 16.44 4.58 0.24
CA HIS A 184 16.38 5.45 -0.95
C HIS A 184 14.99 6.03 -1.29
N ASP A 185 13.87 5.48 -0.81
CA ASP A 185 12.51 5.93 -1.13
C ASP A 185 12.24 7.39 -0.73
N GLY A 186 12.84 7.87 0.35
CA GLY A 186 12.67 9.26 0.80
C GLY A 186 13.10 10.30 -0.23
N LEU A 187 14.15 10.02 -1.01
CA LEU A 187 14.61 10.91 -2.06
C LEU A 187 13.67 10.89 -3.27
N ASP A 188 13.19 9.70 -3.65
CA ASP A 188 12.25 9.55 -4.77
C ASP A 188 10.89 10.16 -4.41
N PHE A 189 10.44 10.00 -3.17
CA PHE A 189 9.28 10.71 -2.63
C PHE A 189 9.43 12.22 -2.74
N ALA A 190 10.55 12.80 -2.30
CA ALA A 190 10.79 14.25 -2.34
C ALA A 190 10.80 14.78 -3.79
N ARG A 191 11.43 14.06 -4.71
CA ARG A 191 11.41 14.38 -6.15
C ARG A 191 9.99 14.37 -6.71
N ALA A 192 9.20 13.37 -6.34
CA ALA A 192 7.81 13.24 -6.77
C ALA A 192 6.90 14.32 -6.18
N VAL A 193 7.11 14.72 -4.92
CA VAL A 193 6.44 15.89 -4.30
C VAL A 193 6.74 17.16 -5.08
N ARG A 194 8.02 17.41 -5.36
CA ARG A 194 8.42 18.56 -6.17
C ARG A 194 7.76 18.54 -7.55
N GLN A 195 7.75 17.40 -8.23
CA GLN A 195 7.10 17.26 -9.53
C GLN A 195 5.59 17.52 -9.45
N ALA A 196 4.90 17.00 -8.42
CA ALA A 196 3.49 17.25 -8.19
C ALA A 196 3.21 18.75 -8.02
N THR A 197 4.01 19.44 -7.22
CA THR A 197 3.89 20.88 -6.98
C THR A 197 4.12 21.70 -8.25
N LEU A 198 5.12 21.35 -9.05
CA LEU A 198 5.38 21.98 -10.35
C LEU A 198 4.23 21.74 -11.34
N ASN A 199 3.51 20.64 -11.23
CA ASN A 199 2.30 20.35 -12.00
C ASN A 199 1.04 21.03 -11.42
N GLY A 200 1.18 21.93 -10.44
CA GLY A 200 0.08 22.70 -9.84
C GLY A 200 -0.77 21.89 -8.86
N LYS A 201 -0.29 20.75 -8.38
CA LYS A 201 -1.01 19.94 -7.39
C LYS A 201 -0.71 20.41 -5.96
N GLN A 202 -1.69 20.21 -5.08
CA GLN A 202 -1.51 20.39 -3.64
C GLN A 202 -1.07 19.07 -3.02
N VAL A 203 0.00 19.10 -2.24
CA VAL A 203 0.49 17.93 -1.48
C VAL A 203 0.42 18.25 0.00
N VAL A 204 -0.27 17.41 0.77
CA VAL A 204 -0.40 17.51 2.22
C VAL A 204 0.23 16.28 2.85
N VAL A 205 1.32 16.47 3.58
CA VAL A 205 2.06 15.37 4.20
C VAL A 205 1.94 15.43 5.72
N TYR A 206 1.56 14.31 6.31
CA TYR A 206 1.61 14.11 7.76
C TYR A 206 2.70 13.07 8.08
N LYS A 207 3.81 13.53 8.68
CA LYS A 207 4.90 12.68 9.14
C LYS A 207 4.67 12.30 10.60
N ALA A 208 4.42 11.02 10.84
CA ALA A 208 4.36 10.44 12.18
C ALA A 208 5.75 10.12 12.74
N GLY A 209 5.82 9.74 14.02
CA GLY A 209 7.09 9.32 14.64
C GLY A 209 8.07 10.46 14.89
N ARG A 210 7.61 11.70 15.08
CA ARG A 210 8.45 12.88 15.35
C ARG A 210 8.97 12.94 16.81
N THR A 211 8.44 12.14 17.70
CA THR A 211 8.88 12.03 19.08
C THR A 211 9.42 10.63 19.35
N PRO A 212 10.28 10.41 20.37
CA PRO A 212 10.78 9.08 20.72
C PRO A 212 9.66 8.05 20.95
N ALA A 213 8.58 8.43 21.62
CA ALA A 213 7.42 7.57 21.86
C ALA A 213 6.68 7.26 20.55
N GLY A 214 6.50 8.27 19.67
CA GLY A 214 5.89 8.10 18.36
C GLY A 214 6.73 7.24 17.42
N ALA A 215 8.06 7.36 17.47
CA ALA A 215 8.98 6.53 16.70
C ALA A 215 8.89 5.05 17.10
N GLY A 216 8.84 4.77 18.41
CA GLY A 216 8.63 3.41 18.92
C GLY A 216 7.28 2.81 18.53
N ALA A 217 6.21 3.63 18.53
CA ALA A 217 4.89 3.21 18.08
C ALA A 217 4.87 2.87 16.56
N ALA A 218 5.49 3.69 15.72
CA ALA A 218 5.60 3.44 14.27
C ALA A 218 6.37 2.14 13.97
N GLN A 219 7.47 1.89 14.66
CA GLN A 219 8.27 0.68 14.50
C GLN A 219 7.47 -0.59 14.83
N GLY A 220 6.69 -0.56 15.91
CA GLY A 220 5.85 -1.70 16.32
C GLY A 220 4.61 -1.90 15.43
N HIS A 221 4.19 -0.86 14.68
CA HIS A 221 2.96 -0.89 13.88
C HIS A 221 3.20 -1.33 12.43
N THR A 222 4.20 -0.78 11.75
CA THR A 222 4.45 -1.03 10.32
C THR A 222 5.90 -1.39 10.00
N ALA A 223 6.67 -1.85 10.99
CA ALA A 223 8.10 -2.17 10.86
C ALA A 223 8.95 -0.97 10.35
N SER A 224 8.42 0.24 10.42
CA SER A 224 9.07 1.43 9.87
C SER A 224 10.08 2.03 10.84
N GLN A 225 11.24 2.37 10.33
CA GLN A 225 12.17 3.26 11.03
C GLN A 225 11.71 4.71 10.79
N ALA A 226 11.27 5.38 11.84
CA ALA A 226 10.98 6.81 11.79
C ALA A 226 12.31 7.53 11.59
N GLY A 227 12.62 7.95 10.36
CA GLY A 227 13.83 8.73 10.06
C GLY A 227 13.87 10.06 10.83
N ASP A 228 15.01 10.73 10.75
CA ASP A 228 15.23 12.05 11.38
C ASP A 228 14.14 13.06 10.90
N PRO A 229 13.32 13.61 11.82
CA PRO A 229 12.27 14.55 11.45
C PRO A 229 12.82 15.88 10.89
N ASP A 230 14.00 16.32 11.35
CA ASP A 230 14.60 17.56 10.89
C ASP A 230 15.12 17.40 9.45
N LEU A 231 15.70 16.24 9.13
CA LEU A 231 16.08 15.90 7.76
C LEU A 231 14.86 15.82 6.84
N PHE A 232 13.75 15.23 7.31
CA PHE A 232 12.51 15.18 6.57
C PHE A 232 11.99 16.59 6.26
N ASP A 233 11.93 17.48 7.26
CA ASP A 233 11.48 18.87 7.10
C ASP A 233 12.40 19.66 6.15
N ALA A 234 13.71 19.44 6.23
CA ALA A 234 14.66 20.08 5.32
C ALA A 234 14.49 19.67 3.85
N VAL A 235 14.02 18.45 3.59
CA VAL A 235 13.88 17.92 2.22
C VAL A 235 12.49 18.16 1.64
N VAL A 236 11.44 18.13 2.46
CA VAL A 236 10.04 18.18 2.01
C VAL A 236 9.39 19.54 2.31
N GLY A 237 9.91 20.31 3.27
CA GLY A 237 9.36 21.58 3.73
C GLY A 237 9.73 22.80 2.89
N HIS A 238 10.46 22.64 1.79
CA HIS A 238 10.86 23.63 0.81
C HIS A 238 10.17 23.34 -0.53
#